data_44b8427ea4b63fdf91b160bfd1ff70be
#
_entry.id   44b8427ea4b63fdf91b160bfd1ff70be
#
_cell.length_a   1.000
_cell.length_b   1.000
_cell.length_c   1.000
_cell.angle_alpha   90.00
_cell.angle_beta   90.00
_cell.angle_gamma   90.00
#
_symmetry.space_group_name_H-M   'P 1'
#
loop_
_entity.id
_entity.type
_entity.pdbx_description
1 polymer ?
#
loop_
_entity_poly.entity_id
_entity_poly.type
_entity_poly.pdbx_seq_one_letter_code
_entity_poly.pdbx_strand_id
1 'polypeptide(L)'
;MYFGCIKKIPDILYLNQKGNRSQNINKNYTYTIKGKKVKYILDSAIIRSQNQNHYSCYITGNKKEYAFDGASFSYLLPFKWKDKINSNDTWKFEDTFQEVFDFKLCDVTYFYYRNEKKN
;
A
#
# COMPACT_ATOMS: atom_id res chain seq x y z
N MET A 1 -9.05 -7.11 9.40
CA MET A 1 -10.03 -6.42 8.54
C MET A 1 -11.40 -7.03 8.75
N TYR A 2 -12.38 -6.22 9.04
CA TYR A 2 -13.70 -6.69 9.47
C TYR A 2 -14.79 -6.21 8.52
N PHE A 3 -15.64 -7.13 8.07
CA PHE A 3 -16.73 -6.80 7.15
C PHE A 3 -18.10 -6.60 7.81
N GLY A 4 -18.32 -7.19 8.98
CA GLY A 4 -19.57 -7.00 9.72
C GLY A 4 -20.80 -7.28 8.89
N CYS A 5 -21.80 -6.39 8.99
CA CYS A 5 -23.09 -6.52 8.29
C CYS A 5 -23.07 -5.85 6.92
N ILE A 6 -22.04 -6.11 6.13
CA ILE A 6 -21.90 -5.50 4.80
C ILE A 6 -22.99 -6.02 3.87
N LYS A 7 -23.79 -5.11 3.32
CA LYS A 7 -24.82 -5.43 2.34
C LYS A 7 -24.26 -5.54 0.93
N LYS A 8 -23.14 -4.89 0.66
CA LYS A 8 -22.52 -4.81 -0.65
C LYS A 8 -21.04 -5.16 -0.52
N ILE A 9 -20.53 -5.94 -1.47
CA ILE A 9 -19.11 -6.27 -1.53
C ILE A 9 -18.36 -4.98 -1.91
N PRO A 10 -17.45 -4.47 -1.05
CA PRO A 10 -16.75 -3.23 -1.36
C PRO A 10 -15.75 -3.44 -2.51
N ASP A 11 -15.56 -2.39 -3.30
CA ASP A 11 -14.56 -2.40 -4.37
C ASP A 11 -13.14 -2.25 -3.84
N ILE A 12 -13.00 -1.56 -2.71
CA ILE A 12 -11.71 -1.24 -2.12
C ILE A 12 -11.72 -1.61 -0.65
N LEU A 13 -10.66 -2.28 -0.21
CA LEU A 13 -10.37 -2.46 1.20
C LEU A 13 -9.11 -1.71 1.53
N TYR A 14 -9.01 -1.20 2.74
CA TYR A 14 -7.79 -0.60 3.19
C TYR A 14 -7.34 -1.17 4.53
N LEU A 15 -6.05 -1.13 4.77
CA LEU A 15 -5.42 -1.57 6.00
C LEU A 15 -4.52 -0.46 6.52
N ASN A 16 -4.83 0.04 7.71
CA ASN A 16 -3.98 1.01 8.38
C ASN A 16 -2.99 0.29 9.27
N GLN A 17 -1.73 0.66 9.13
CA GLN A 17 -0.64 0.16 9.94
C GLN A 17 -0.01 1.31 10.70
N LYS A 18 0.04 1.19 12.02
CA LYS A 18 0.93 2.04 12.82
C LYS A 18 2.32 1.45 12.78
N GLY A 19 3.36 2.28 12.90
CA GLY A 19 4.74 1.85 12.81
C GLY A 19 5.10 0.71 13.75
N ASN A 20 6.28 0.12 13.56
CA ASN A 20 6.79 -1.04 14.31
C ASN A 20 6.00 -2.32 14.07
N ARG A 21 5.67 -2.58 12.83
CA ARG A 21 4.96 -3.78 12.43
C ARG A 21 5.84 -5.02 12.59
N SER A 22 5.32 -6.04 13.26
CA SER A 22 6.02 -7.31 13.46
C SER A 22 5.59 -8.41 12.50
N GLN A 23 4.40 -8.30 11.88
CA GLN A 23 3.86 -9.31 10.99
C GLN A 23 3.99 -8.89 9.54
N ASN A 24 4.11 -9.88 8.65
CA ASN A 24 4.15 -9.61 7.22
C ASN A 24 2.79 -9.16 6.70
N ILE A 25 2.82 -8.30 5.69
CA ILE A 25 1.63 -7.86 4.96
C ILE A 25 1.48 -8.73 3.72
N ASN A 26 0.29 -9.24 3.51
CA ASN A 26 -0.01 -10.01 2.30
C ASN A 26 -0.31 -9.10 1.13
N LYS A 27 0.17 -9.47 -0.05
CA LYS A 27 -0.10 -8.72 -1.28
C LYS A 27 -1.49 -8.97 -1.83
N ASN A 28 -2.18 -9.97 -1.32
CA ASN A 28 -3.58 -10.20 -1.64
C ASN A 28 -4.28 -10.89 -0.48
N TYR A 29 -5.59 -10.73 -0.44
CA TYR A 29 -6.46 -11.38 0.52
C TYR A 29 -7.64 -11.97 -0.21
N THR A 30 -8.11 -13.13 0.27
CA THR A 30 -9.32 -13.75 -0.23
C THR A 30 -10.30 -13.89 0.93
N TYR A 31 -11.50 -13.39 0.72
CA TYR A 31 -12.57 -13.48 1.70
C TYR A 31 -13.78 -14.18 1.10
N THR A 32 -14.53 -14.89 1.94
CA THR A 32 -15.84 -15.39 1.55
C THR A 32 -16.89 -14.41 2.06
N ILE A 33 -17.57 -13.75 1.15
CA ILE A 33 -18.60 -12.77 1.45
C ILE A 33 -19.90 -13.25 0.81
N LYS A 34 -20.93 -13.50 1.62
CA LYS A 34 -22.24 -13.98 1.14
C LYS A 34 -22.12 -15.22 0.25
N GLY A 35 -21.25 -16.16 0.64
CA GLY A 35 -21.04 -17.40 -0.10
C GLY A 35 -20.15 -17.30 -1.32
N LYS A 36 -19.64 -16.10 -1.64
CA LYS A 36 -18.75 -15.90 -2.77
C LYS A 36 -17.33 -15.64 -2.29
N LYS A 37 -16.36 -16.22 -2.98
CA LYS A 37 -14.95 -15.91 -2.75
C LYS A 37 -14.59 -14.62 -3.48
N VAL A 38 -14.08 -13.66 -2.75
CA VAL A 38 -13.69 -12.36 -3.28
C VAL A 38 -12.21 -12.15 -3.01
N LYS A 39 -11.46 -11.88 -4.06
CA LYS A 39 -10.02 -11.65 -3.96
C LYS A 39 -9.73 -10.16 -4.08
N TYR A 40 -8.91 -9.68 -3.16
CA TYR A 40 -8.45 -8.29 -3.15
C TYR A 40 -6.94 -8.28 -3.36
N ILE A 41 -6.48 -7.44 -4.27
CA ILE A 41 -5.07 -7.32 -4.64
C ILE A 41 -4.55 -5.96 -4.23
N LEU A 42 -3.40 -5.94 -3.61
CA LEU A 42 -2.73 -4.71 -3.22
C LEU A 42 -2.44 -3.87 -4.46
N ASP A 43 -2.91 -2.63 -4.42
CA ASP A 43 -2.80 -1.70 -5.54
C ASP A 43 -1.92 -0.50 -5.22
N SER A 44 -2.07 0.05 -4.02
CA SER A 44 -1.39 1.29 -3.68
C SER A 44 -1.14 1.36 -2.18
N ALA A 45 -0.28 2.29 -1.80
CA ALA A 45 0.02 2.56 -0.40
C ALA A 45 0.41 4.01 -0.22
N ILE A 46 0.19 4.52 0.98
CA ILE A 46 0.67 5.84 1.41
C ILE A 46 1.52 5.63 2.66
N ILE A 47 2.75 6.13 2.63
CA ILE A 47 3.66 6.03 3.76
C ILE A 47 3.91 7.41 4.34
N ARG A 48 3.79 7.52 5.67
CA ARG A 48 4.23 8.70 6.40
C ARG A 48 5.68 8.49 6.82
N SER A 49 6.55 9.47 6.55
CA SER A 49 7.98 9.34 6.82
C SER A 49 8.28 9.02 8.29
N GLN A 50 9.49 8.53 8.57
CA GLN A 50 9.87 8.16 9.94
C GLN A 50 9.75 9.33 10.93
N ASN A 51 10.03 10.56 10.49
CA ASN A 51 9.88 11.74 11.34
C ASN A 51 8.46 12.31 11.33
N GLN A 52 7.53 11.66 10.61
CA GLN A 52 6.11 11.98 10.56
C GLN A 52 5.78 13.35 9.97
N ASN A 53 6.67 13.91 9.17
CA ASN A 53 6.47 15.24 8.58
C ASN A 53 6.09 15.21 7.11
N HIS A 54 6.12 14.04 6.45
CA HIS A 54 5.94 13.97 5.02
C HIS A 54 5.32 12.65 4.60
N TYR A 55 4.55 12.67 3.50
CA TYR A 55 3.95 11.47 2.93
C TYR A 55 4.50 11.21 1.55
N SER A 56 4.62 9.94 1.20
CA SER A 56 4.87 9.50 -0.17
C SER A 56 3.83 8.46 -0.56
N CYS A 57 3.56 8.37 -1.86
CA CYS A 57 2.53 7.49 -2.40
C CYS A 57 3.16 6.46 -3.32
N TYR A 58 2.57 5.28 -3.34
CA TYR A 58 3.04 4.15 -4.14
C TYR A 58 1.84 3.56 -4.87
N ILE A 59 1.97 3.41 -6.19
CA ILE A 59 0.85 2.98 -7.02
C ILE A 59 1.26 1.90 -8.01
N THR A 60 0.26 1.21 -8.53
CA THR A 60 0.42 0.23 -9.61
C THR A 60 -0.36 0.72 -10.82
N GLY A 61 0.27 0.72 -11.98
CA GLY A 61 -0.37 1.06 -13.24
C GLY A 61 0.21 0.22 -14.37
N ASN A 62 -0.65 -0.40 -15.18
CA ASN A 62 -0.22 -1.24 -16.30
C ASN A 62 0.81 -2.30 -15.89
N LYS A 63 0.57 -2.95 -14.76
CA LYS A 63 1.45 -3.99 -14.19
C LYS A 63 2.83 -3.47 -13.78
N LYS A 64 3.01 -2.16 -13.71
CA LYS A 64 4.25 -1.53 -13.24
C LYS A 64 4.01 -0.80 -11.94
N GLU A 65 5.07 -0.63 -11.17
CA GLU A 65 5.02 0.00 -9.87
C GLU A 65 5.74 1.33 -9.89
N TYR A 66 5.14 2.30 -9.20
CA TYR A 66 5.66 3.68 -9.19
C TYR A 66 5.57 4.28 -7.80
N ALA A 67 6.47 5.22 -7.55
CA ALA A 67 6.41 6.08 -6.38
C ALA A 67 6.08 7.51 -6.82
N PHE A 68 5.40 8.25 -5.96
CA PHE A 68 5.16 9.67 -6.16
C PHE A 68 5.37 10.43 -4.86
N ASP A 69 6.11 11.50 -4.95
CA ASP A 69 6.34 12.44 -3.86
C ASP A 69 6.38 13.84 -4.45
N GLY A 70 5.28 14.56 -4.31
CA GLY A 70 5.11 15.88 -4.95
C GLY A 70 6.08 16.94 -4.46
N ALA A 71 6.71 16.75 -3.29
CA ALA A 71 7.74 17.67 -2.81
C ALA A 71 9.09 17.40 -3.45
N SER A 72 9.30 16.18 -3.98
CA SER A 72 10.58 15.78 -4.55
C SER A 72 10.59 15.85 -6.07
N PHE A 73 9.47 15.50 -6.72
CA PHE A 73 9.41 15.40 -8.17
C PHE A 73 7.96 15.49 -8.65
N SER A 74 7.79 15.81 -9.93
CA SER A 74 6.46 16.02 -10.51
C SER A 74 6.03 14.91 -11.47
N TYR A 75 6.65 13.74 -11.39
CA TYR A 75 6.37 12.61 -12.26
C TYR A 75 6.26 11.32 -11.45
N LEU A 76 5.76 10.26 -12.07
CA LEU A 76 5.73 8.94 -11.44
C LEU A 76 7.11 8.30 -11.62
N LEU A 77 7.75 8.01 -10.49
CA LEU A 77 9.08 7.39 -10.50
C LEU A 77 8.93 5.87 -10.51
N PRO A 78 9.48 5.15 -11.51
CA PRO A 78 9.50 3.69 -11.45
C PRO A 78 10.17 3.22 -10.16
N PHE A 79 9.45 2.41 -9.39
CA PHE A 79 9.91 1.98 -8.08
C PHE A 79 9.18 0.72 -7.67
N LYS A 80 9.90 -0.38 -7.55
CA LYS A 80 9.30 -1.67 -7.19
C LYS A 80 9.01 -1.74 -5.69
N TRP A 81 7.99 -1.03 -5.28
CA TRP A 81 7.68 -0.88 -3.87
C TRP A 81 7.11 -2.16 -3.24
N LYS A 82 6.41 -2.99 -4.01
CA LYS A 82 5.82 -4.21 -3.45
C LYS A 82 6.88 -5.20 -2.97
N ASP A 83 8.05 -5.19 -3.58
CA ASP A 83 9.17 -6.03 -3.13
C ASP A 83 9.73 -5.58 -1.78
N LYS A 84 9.44 -4.36 -1.37
CA LYS A 84 9.98 -3.78 -0.14
C LYS A 84 9.05 -3.89 1.06
N ILE A 85 7.80 -4.31 0.84
CA ILE A 85 6.77 -4.28 1.90
C ILE A 85 7.19 -5.09 3.13
N ASN A 86 7.76 -6.26 2.93
CA ASN A 86 8.17 -7.13 4.02
C ASN A 86 9.69 -7.17 4.23
N SER A 87 10.41 -6.24 3.63
CA SER A 87 11.85 -6.11 3.80
C SER A 87 12.17 -5.06 4.88
N ASN A 88 13.42 -4.98 5.26
CA ASN A 88 13.91 -3.94 6.16
C ASN A 88 14.51 -2.76 5.39
N ASP A 89 14.28 -2.69 4.08
CA ASP A 89 14.83 -1.64 3.25
C ASP A 89 14.24 -0.28 3.62
N THR A 90 15.08 0.73 3.62
CA THR A 90 14.69 2.12 3.78
C THR A 90 15.12 2.89 2.54
N TRP A 91 14.45 4.00 2.28
CA TRP A 91 14.82 4.83 1.14
C TRP A 91 14.48 6.30 1.40
N LYS A 92 15.10 7.16 0.60
CA LYS A 92 14.86 8.59 0.57
C LYS A 92 14.69 9.00 -0.87
N PHE A 93 13.84 9.99 -1.10
CA PHE A 93 13.79 10.65 -2.39
C PHE A 93 14.70 11.87 -2.36
N GLU A 94 15.28 12.19 -3.51
CA GLU A 94 16.40 13.09 -3.62
C GLU A 94 16.17 14.46 -2.97
N ASP A 95 14.98 15.01 -3.12
CA ASP A 95 14.68 16.36 -2.64
C ASP A 95 13.95 16.40 -1.29
N THR A 96 13.76 15.26 -0.64
CA THR A 96 13.10 15.23 0.67
C THR A 96 14.10 15.26 1.83
N PHE A 97 15.36 15.41 1.57
CA PHE A 97 16.44 15.56 2.55
C PHE A 97 16.40 14.54 3.68
N GLN A 98 15.76 14.87 4.78
CA GLN A 98 15.74 14.08 5.99
C GLN A 98 14.61 13.03 6.03
N GLU A 99 13.76 13.01 5.02
CA GLU A 99 12.59 12.15 5.04
C GLU A 99 12.96 10.72 4.64
N VAL A 100 12.87 9.81 5.60
CA VAL A 100 13.18 8.40 5.40
C VAL A 100 11.88 7.60 5.40
N PHE A 101 11.76 6.70 4.45
CA PHE A 101 10.58 5.84 4.29
C PHE A 101 10.95 4.36 4.41
N ASP A 102 10.05 3.59 4.96
CA ASP A 102 10.08 2.14 4.96
C ASP A 102 8.66 1.61 5.18
N PHE A 103 8.48 0.32 5.03
CA PHE A 103 7.16 -0.28 5.23
C PHE A 103 6.94 -0.86 6.63
N LYS A 104 7.97 -0.96 7.47
CA LYS A 104 7.84 -1.62 8.77
C LYS A 104 7.76 -0.65 9.94
N LEU A 105 8.54 0.41 9.91
CA LEU A 105 8.62 1.37 11.01
C LEU A 105 7.70 2.56 10.84
N CYS A 106 7.33 2.86 9.61
CA CYS A 106 6.45 4.00 9.30
C CYS A 106 4.99 3.65 9.43
N ASP A 107 4.16 4.67 9.59
CA ASP A 107 2.72 4.52 9.46
C ASP A 107 2.38 4.37 7.98
N VAL A 108 1.62 3.34 7.64
CA VAL A 108 1.30 3.02 6.26
C VAL A 108 -0.19 2.74 6.13
N THR A 109 -0.80 3.22 5.06
CA THR A 109 -2.13 2.79 4.67
C THR A 109 -2.01 2.06 3.34
N TYR A 110 -2.48 0.81 3.33
CA TYR A 110 -2.47 -0.05 2.15
C TYR A 110 -3.87 -0.08 1.56
N PHE A 111 -3.96 -0.03 0.23
CA PHE A 111 -5.24 -0.11 -0.49
C PHE A 111 -5.24 -1.33 -1.39
N TYR A 112 -6.32 -2.11 -1.30
CA TYR A 112 -6.52 -3.33 -2.06
C TYR A 112 -7.76 -3.17 -2.92
N TYR A 113 -7.66 -3.54 -4.20
CA TYR A 113 -8.81 -3.54 -5.10
C TYR A 113 -9.36 -4.93 -5.30
N ARG A 114 -10.68 -4.99 -5.39
CA ARG A 114 -11.36 -6.23 -5.73
C ARG A 114 -10.96 -6.66 -7.14
N ASN A 115 -10.41 -7.88 -7.23
CA ASN A 115 -10.02 -8.45 -8.51
C ASN A 115 -11.19 -9.25 -9.05
N GLU A 116 -11.89 -8.73 -10.04
CA GLU A 116 -12.90 -9.48 -10.75
C GLU A 116 -12.29 -10.07 -11.99
N LYS A 117 -12.19 -11.40 -11.99
CA LYS A 117 -11.83 -12.11 -13.21
C LYS A 117 -13.04 -12.10 -14.13
N LYS A 118 -12.92 -11.38 -15.22
CA LYS A 118 -13.87 -11.51 -16.31
C LYS A 118 -13.48 -12.74 -17.12
N ASN A 119 -14.36 -13.68 -17.16
CA ASN A 119 -14.20 -14.84 -18.02
C ASN A 119 -14.52 -14.49 -19.45
#